data_e9eb82cc946116f8886db7be69b7b74c
#
_entry.id   e9eb82cc946116f8886db7be69b7b74c
#
_cell.length_a   1.000
_cell.length_b   1.000
_cell.length_c   1.000
_cell.angle_alpha   90.00
_cell.angle_beta   90.00
_cell.angle_gamma   90.00
#
_symmetry.space_group_name_H-M   'P 1'
#
loop_
_entity.id
_entity.type
_entity.pdbx_description
1 polymer ?
#
loop_
_entity_poly.entity_id
_entity_poly.type
_entity_poly.pdbx_seq_one_letter_code
_entity_poly.pdbx_strand_id
1 'polypeptide(L)'
;MRKLRMQFEKSGRAVYISHLDLMHTMQRVFLRSGHRLKYSEGFNPHPIVSIALPLSVGHASVCELMDFSLMDDEPGLEQVRNDLNASLPEGIRVLQIYEPTRKASGIKWLRVEGILEYDAGNGADMAPLLSEFYARQEIPVLRKTKRGEGVLDIAPHISDVTVQMREKDVVLRAVISVNEPTINPDLLVAALRQNAPELAPDFAKFTRLEVYDENMEIFR
;
A
#
# COMPACT_ATOMS: atom_id res chain seq x y z
N MET A 1 -9.62 -11.09 25.80
CA MET A 1 -9.71 -10.13 24.67
C MET A 1 -8.33 -9.97 24.04
N ARG A 2 -8.17 -10.34 22.78
CA ARG A 2 -6.90 -10.41 22.10
C ARG A 2 -6.85 -9.37 21.00
N LYS A 3 -5.85 -8.48 21.04
CA LYS A 3 -5.54 -7.55 19.95
C LYS A 3 -4.62 -8.24 18.98
N LEU A 4 -4.97 -8.25 17.72
CA LEU A 4 -4.27 -8.95 16.66
C LEU A 4 -4.01 -8.02 15.48
N ARG A 5 -2.98 -8.34 14.72
CA ARG A 5 -2.70 -7.74 13.41
C ARG A 5 -2.61 -8.85 12.38
N MET A 6 -3.25 -8.64 11.25
CA MET A 6 -3.01 -9.47 10.07
C MET A 6 -2.20 -8.70 9.03
N GLN A 7 -1.31 -9.42 8.36
CA GLN A 7 -0.77 -9.01 7.07
C GLN A 7 -1.56 -9.70 5.98
N PHE A 8 -1.96 -8.95 4.96
CA PHE A 8 -2.71 -9.52 3.84
C PHE A 8 -2.26 -8.91 2.50
N GLU A 9 -2.53 -9.63 1.43
CA GLU A 9 -2.33 -9.16 0.06
C GLU A 9 -3.66 -8.75 -0.57
N LYS A 10 -3.56 -7.80 -1.52
CA LYS A 10 -4.64 -7.35 -2.38
C LYS A 10 -4.12 -7.28 -3.81
N SER A 11 -4.66 -8.12 -4.67
CA SER A 11 -4.15 -8.32 -6.05
C SER A 11 -5.27 -8.60 -7.04
N GLY A 12 -4.94 -8.82 -8.30
CA GLY A 12 -5.90 -9.17 -9.34
C GLY A 12 -7.04 -8.17 -9.44
N ARG A 13 -8.28 -8.67 -9.55
CA ARG A 13 -9.47 -7.80 -9.66
C ARG A 13 -9.78 -7.03 -8.38
N ALA A 14 -9.32 -7.50 -7.22
CA ALA A 14 -9.55 -6.83 -5.95
C ALA A 14 -8.85 -5.45 -5.87
N VAL A 15 -7.87 -5.15 -6.73
CA VAL A 15 -7.22 -3.83 -6.75
C VAL A 15 -8.21 -2.68 -6.99
N TYR A 16 -9.34 -2.94 -7.64
CA TYR A 16 -10.35 -1.94 -7.99
C TYR A 16 -11.40 -1.68 -6.89
N ILE A 17 -11.40 -2.45 -5.80
CA ILE A 17 -12.31 -2.16 -4.68
C ILE A 17 -11.79 -0.98 -3.85
N SER A 18 -12.71 -0.13 -3.40
CA SER A 18 -12.39 1.02 -2.57
C SER A 18 -11.95 0.60 -1.16
N HIS A 19 -11.34 1.53 -0.41
CA HIS A 19 -10.99 1.29 1.00
C HIS A 19 -12.23 0.93 1.85
N LEU A 20 -13.35 1.62 1.65
CA LEU A 20 -14.59 1.35 2.39
C LEU A 20 -15.16 -0.03 2.05
N ASP A 21 -15.16 -0.41 0.77
CA ASP A 21 -15.63 -1.73 0.35
C ASP A 21 -14.72 -2.84 0.87
N LEU A 22 -13.39 -2.60 0.92
CA LEU A 22 -12.45 -3.51 1.54
C LEU A 22 -12.76 -3.70 3.04
N MET A 23 -12.99 -2.60 3.77
CA MET A 23 -13.36 -2.67 5.18
C MET A 23 -14.65 -3.46 5.39
N HIS A 24 -15.70 -3.19 4.60
CA HIS A 24 -16.96 -3.95 4.66
C HIS A 24 -16.78 -5.42 4.29
N THR A 25 -15.94 -5.70 3.29
CA THR A 25 -15.60 -7.07 2.88
C THR A 25 -14.96 -7.82 4.04
N MET A 26 -13.94 -7.23 4.66
CA MET A 26 -13.26 -7.84 5.82
C MET A 26 -14.22 -8.10 6.98
N GLN A 27 -15.06 -7.14 7.34
CA GLN A 27 -16.07 -7.33 8.41
C GLN A 27 -17.02 -8.51 8.11
N ARG A 28 -17.50 -8.63 6.86
CA ARG A 28 -18.36 -9.75 6.43
C ARG A 28 -17.60 -11.08 6.42
N VAL A 29 -16.30 -11.07 6.11
CA VAL A 29 -15.44 -12.27 6.15
C VAL A 29 -15.35 -12.80 7.59
N PHE A 30 -15.12 -11.94 8.59
CA PHE A 30 -15.11 -12.33 10.00
C PHE A 30 -16.44 -12.99 10.41
N LEU A 31 -17.57 -12.42 9.99
CA LEU A 31 -18.90 -13.00 10.28
C LEU A 31 -19.08 -14.39 9.64
N ARG A 32 -18.67 -14.54 8.37
CA ARG A 32 -18.80 -15.82 7.65
C ARG A 32 -17.87 -16.90 8.18
N SER A 33 -16.69 -16.52 8.64
CA SER A 33 -15.69 -17.44 9.20
C SER A 33 -15.99 -17.84 10.64
N GLY A 34 -17.05 -17.29 11.27
CA GLY A 34 -17.45 -17.60 12.63
C GLY A 34 -16.65 -16.89 13.71
N HIS A 35 -15.69 -16.03 13.34
CA HIS A 35 -14.88 -15.26 14.29
C HIS A 35 -15.55 -13.94 14.66
N ARG A 36 -15.82 -13.75 15.95
CA ARG A 36 -16.52 -12.56 16.44
C ARG A 36 -15.55 -11.42 16.71
N LEU A 37 -15.69 -10.34 15.92
CA LEU A 37 -14.98 -9.08 16.18
C LEU A 37 -15.52 -8.40 17.45
N LYS A 38 -14.65 -7.70 18.15
CA LYS A 38 -15.07 -6.77 19.20
C LYS A 38 -15.69 -5.54 18.58
N TYR A 39 -16.76 -5.04 19.19
CA TYR A 39 -17.43 -3.80 18.84
C TYR A 39 -17.07 -2.68 19.81
N SER A 40 -17.14 -1.45 19.33
CA SER A 40 -17.04 -0.25 20.18
C SER A 40 -18.22 -0.16 21.13
N GLU A 41 -18.01 0.50 22.27
CA GLU A 41 -19.08 0.82 23.23
C GLU A 41 -19.79 2.11 22.79
N GLY A 42 -21.08 2.24 23.12
CA GLY A 42 -21.89 3.45 22.86
C GLY A 42 -23.13 3.19 22.02
N PHE A 43 -23.77 4.28 21.58
CA PHE A 43 -25.06 4.25 20.89
C PHE A 43 -25.03 3.69 19.45
N ASN A 44 -23.86 3.67 18.81
CA ASN A 44 -23.69 3.17 17.46
C ASN A 44 -22.48 2.21 17.42
N PRO A 45 -22.62 0.96 17.91
CA PRO A 45 -21.52 0.02 17.96
C PRO A 45 -21.02 -0.35 16.55
N HIS A 46 -19.72 -0.33 16.35
CA HIS A 46 -19.07 -0.74 15.12
C HIS A 46 -17.87 -1.67 15.42
N PRO A 47 -17.51 -2.59 14.50
CA PRO A 47 -16.36 -3.45 14.69
C PRO A 47 -15.07 -2.65 14.88
N ILE A 48 -14.27 -3.03 15.88
CA ILE A 48 -12.96 -2.41 16.13
C ILE A 48 -11.95 -3.04 15.17
N VAL A 49 -11.83 -2.44 14.00
CA VAL A 49 -10.90 -2.82 12.93
C VAL A 49 -10.27 -1.58 12.32
N SER A 50 -9.00 -1.66 11.92
CA SER A 50 -8.28 -0.54 11.33
C SER A 50 -7.23 -1.02 10.34
N ILE A 51 -7.24 -0.50 9.11
CA ILE A 51 -6.18 -0.72 8.12
C ILE A 51 -5.15 0.42 8.29
N ALA A 52 -3.87 0.06 8.37
CA ALA A 52 -2.80 0.98 8.73
C ALA A 52 -2.59 2.09 7.69
N LEU A 53 -2.53 1.74 6.41
CA LEU A 53 -2.27 2.65 5.30
C LEU A 53 -3.32 2.39 4.20
N PRO A 54 -4.33 3.25 4.03
CA PRO A 54 -5.30 3.07 2.96
C PRO A 54 -4.62 2.93 1.59
N LEU A 55 -4.97 1.87 0.85
CA LEU A 55 -4.44 1.60 -0.48
C LEU A 55 -5.33 2.28 -1.53
N SER A 56 -4.72 3.02 -2.44
CA SER A 56 -5.43 3.62 -3.57
C SER A 56 -6.09 2.57 -4.46
N VAL A 57 -7.22 2.92 -5.07
CA VAL A 57 -7.88 2.07 -6.07
C VAL A 57 -6.94 1.91 -7.27
N GLY A 58 -6.85 0.69 -7.79
CA GLY A 58 -5.95 0.33 -8.88
C GLY A 58 -4.57 -0.16 -8.42
N HIS A 59 -4.22 0.01 -7.15
CA HIS A 59 -2.93 -0.47 -6.61
C HIS A 59 -3.06 -1.85 -5.98
N ALA A 60 -2.01 -2.66 -6.19
CA ALA A 60 -1.81 -3.94 -5.51
C ALA A 60 -0.94 -3.78 -4.26
N SER A 61 -0.98 -4.78 -3.39
CA SER A 61 -0.11 -4.83 -2.20
C SER A 61 0.07 -6.27 -1.72
N VAL A 62 1.25 -6.58 -1.20
CA VAL A 62 1.54 -7.82 -0.48
C VAL A 62 1.85 -7.58 1.01
N CYS A 63 1.67 -6.35 1.48
CA CYS A 63 2.06 -5.93 2.83
C CYS A 63 1.00 -5.08 3.55
N GLU A 64 -0.28 -5.22 3.19
CA GLU A 64 -1.34 -4.51 3.92
C GLU A 64 -1.44 -5.03 5.35
N LEU A 65 -1.63 -4.09 6.29
CA LEU A 65 -1.75 -4.40 7.72
C LEU A 65 -3.11 -3.96 8.24
N MET A 66 -3.80 -4.88 8.90
CA MET A 66 -5.09 -4.61 9.55
C MET A 66 -5.06 -5.03 11.01
N ASP A 67 -5.31 -4.08 11.90
CA ASP A 67 -5.49 -4.35 13.33
C ASP A 67 -6.95 -4.68 13.62
N PHE A 68 -7.19 -5.69 14.47
CA PHE A 68 -8.51 -6.11 14.89
C PHE A 68 -8.49 -6.72 16.29
N SER A 69 -9.65 -6.89 16.89
CA SER A 69 -9.80 -7.55 18.17
C SER A 69 -10.87 -8.62 18.08
N LEU A 70 -10.56 -9.82 18.60
CA LEU A 70 -11.53 -10.91 18.73
C LEU A 70 -12.13 -10.93 20.13
N MET A 71 -13.40 -11.35 20.20
CA MET A 71 -14.09 -11.58 21.47
C MET A 71 -13.65 -12.90 22.11
N ASP A 72 -13.37 -13.91 21.28
CA ASP A 72 -13.00 -15.24 21.69
C ASP A 72 -11.48 -15.40 21.70
N ASP A 73 -10.94 -15.95 22.76
CA ASP A 73 -9.48 -16.09 22.97
C ASP A 73 -8.96 -17.49 22.50
N GLU A 74 -9.86 -18.41 22.12
CA GLU A 74 -9.56 -19.84 21.97
C GLU A 74 -8.97 -20.30 20.62
N PRO A 75 -9.30 -19.75 19.44
CA PRO A 75 -8.75 -20.29 18.21
C PRO A 75 -7.27 -19.94 18.06
N GLY A 76 -6.47 -20.92 17.63
CA GLY A 76 -5.08 -20.71 17.24
C GLY A 76 -5.01 -19.73 16.06
N LEU A 77 -3.96 -18.88 15.99
CA LEU A 77 -3.84 -17.85 14.96
C LEU A 77 -3.84 -18.44 13.53
N GLU A 78 -3.29 -19.63 13.38
CA GLU A 78 -3.28 -20.34 12.11
C GLU A 78 -4.68 -20.79 11.70
N GLN A 79 -5.50 -21.25 12.64
CA GLN A 79 -6.89 -21.60 12.38
C GLN A 79 -7.68 -20.36 11.93
N VAL A 80 -7.54 -19.24 12.65
CA VAL A 80 -8.18 -17.96 12.27
C VAL A 80 -7.78 -17.57 10.84
N ARG A 81 -6.48 -17.64 10.50
CA ARG A 81 -5.99 -17.33 9.16
C ARG A 81 -6.65 -18.22 8.08
N ASN A 82 -6.72 -19.52 8.34
CA ASN A 82 -7.29 -20.49 7.39
C ASN A 82 -8.79 -20.25 7.18
N ASP A 83 -9.55 -20.02 8.26
CA ASP A 83 -10.99 -19.76 8.23
C ASP A 83 -11.31 -18.44 7.50
N LEU A 84 -10.51 -17.38 7.75
CA LEU A 84 -10.64 -16.12 7.01
C LEU A 84 -10.35 -16.33 5.53
N ASN A 85 -9.27 -17.03 5.18
CA ASN A 85 -8.92 -17.30 3.79
C ASN A 85 -9.97 -18.15 3.05
N ALA A 86 -10.63 -19.08 3.72
CA ALA A 86 -11.73 -19.84 3.15
C ALA A 86 -12.97 -18.98 2.84
N SER A 87 -13.10 -17.82 3.48
CA SER A 87 -14.22 -16.88 3.33
C SER A 87 -13.91 -15.65 2.50
N LEU A 88 -12.64 -15.40 2.18
CA LEU A 88 -12.19 -14.23 1.41
C LEU A 88 -12.52 -14.38 -0.08
N PRO A 89 -12.84 -13.28 -0.79
CA PRO A 89 -12.95 -13.28 -2.23
C PRO A 89 -11.58 -13.40 -2.90
N GLU A 90 -11.58 -13.84 -4.15
CA GLU A 90 -10.37 -13.87 -4.99
C GLU A 90 -9.67 -12.51 -5.03
N GLY A 91 -8.33 -12.53 -4.95
CA GLY A 91 -7.49 -11.34 -4.95
C GLY A 91 -7.24 -10.73 -3.57
N ILE A 92 -7.81 -11.28 -2.50
CA ILE A 92 -7.48 -10.92 -1.12
C ILE A 92 -7.09 -12.18 -0.37
N ARG A 93 -5.94 -12.15 0.32
CA ARG A 93 -5.43 -13.29 1.08
C ARG A 93 -4.70 -12.85 2.32
N VAL A 94 -5.05 -13.42 3.48
CA VAL A 94 -4.32 -13.25 4.73
C VAL A 94 -3.06 -14.11 4.69
N LEU A 95 -1.91 -13.48 4.86
CA LEU A 95 -0.59 -14.11 4.84
C LEU A 95 -0.21 -14.62 6.22
N GLN A 96 -0.37 -13.76 7.24
CA GLN A 96 -0.09 -14.10 8.63
C GLN A 96 -0.96 -13.30 9.60
N ILE A 97 -1.14 -13.83 10.81
CA ILE A 97 -1.79 -13.15 11.95
C ILE A 97 -0.87 -13.25 13.14
N TYR A 98 -0.71 -12.14 13.88
CA TYR A 98 0.17 -12.07 15.05
C TYR A 98 -0.31 -11.02 16.06
N GLU A 99 0.27 -11.03 17.25
CA GLU A 99 0.06 -9.98 18.24
C GLU A 99 0.98 -8.81 17.96
N PRO A 100 0.45 -7.60 17.70
CA PRO A 100 1.28 -6.46 17.37
C PRO A 100 2.02 -5.96 18.61
N THR A 101 3.33 -5.76 18.48
CA THR A 101 4.17 -5.13 19.51
C THR A 101 4.28 -3.62 19.35
N ARG A 102 3.98 -3.11 18.16
CA ARG A 102 4.12 -1.70 17.77
C ARG A 102 2.81 -1.15 17.21
N LYS A 103 2.53 0.15 17.47
CA LYS A 103 1.38 0.85 16.87
C LYS A 103 1.63 1.10 15.40
N ALA A 104 0.60 1.01 14.55
CA ALA A 104 0.69 1.26 13.10
C ALA A 104 1.22 2.66 12.73
N SER A 105 1.12 3.65 13.63
CA SER A 105 1.73 4.98 13.46
C SER A 105 3.27 4.96 13.42
N GLY A 106 3.89 3.84 13.80
CA GLY A 106 5.33 3.62 13.65
C GLY A 106 5.80 3.34 12.22
N ILE A 107 4.90 3.14 11.27
CA ILE A 107 5.26 2.99 9.86
C ILE A 107 5.72 4.34 9.32
N LYS A 108 6.91 4.39 8.72
CA LYS A 108 7.51 5.62 8.17
C LYS A 108 7.79 5.52 6.68
N TRP A 109 8.12 4.33 6.20
CA TRP A 109 8.54 4.12 4.82
C TRP A 109 7.82 2.95 4.19
N LEU A 110 7.70 3.00 2.88
CA LEU A 110 7.03 2.01 2.05
C LEU A 110 7.88 1.71 0.82
N ARG A 111 8.22 0.45 0.60
CA ARG A 111 8.81 -0.01 -0.67
C ARG A 111 7.70 -0.28 -1.68
N VAL A 112 7.84 0.33 -2.84
CA VAL A 112 6.90 0.16 -3.96
C VAL A 112 7.62 -0.33 -5.20
N GLU A 113 6.88 -1.06 -6.04
CA GLU A 113 7.26 -1.40 -7.39
C GLU A 113 6.20 -0.83 -8.34
N GLY A 114 6.65 -0.06 -9.33
CA GLY A 114 5.85 0.44 -10.43
C GLY A 114 6.22 -0.26 -11.73
N ILE A 115 5.23 -0.76 -12.47
CA ILE A 115 5.39 -1.18 -13.86
C ILE A 115 4.93 0.00 -14.71
N LEU A 116 5.86 0.58 -15.46
CA LEU A 116 5.64 1.72 -16.34
C LEU A 116 5.54 1.21 -17.78
N GLU A 117 4.37 1.35 -18.38
CA GLU A 117 4.06 0.86 -19.72
C GLU A 117 4.19 2.01 -20.73
N TYR A 118 4.85 1.75 -21.86
CA TYR A 118 5.07 2.68 -22.95
C TYR A 118 4.52 2.09 -24.25
N ASP A 119 3.43 2.63 -24.76
CA ASP A 119 2.74 2.13 -25.97
C ASP A 119 3.64 2.17 -27.21
N ALA A 120 4.56 3.15 -27.26
CA ALA A 120 5.56 3.26 -28.34
C ALA A 120 6.63 2.16 -28.30
N GLY A 121 6.68 1.34 -27.24
CA GLY A 121 7.66 0.26 -27.07
C GLY A 121 9.10 0.72 -26.81
N ASN A 122 9.29 2.00 -26.43
CA ASN A 122 10.59 2.66 -26.23
C ASN A 122 11.08 2.61 -24.76
N GLY A 123 10.56 1.71 -23.95
CA GLY A 123 10.93 1.58 -22.53
C GLY A 123 12.44 1.43 -22.30
N ALA A 124 13.17 0.79 -23.24
CA ALA A 124 14.62 0.66 -23.16
C ALA A 124 15.36 2.01 -23.15
N ASP A 125 14.88 2.96 -23.95
CA ASP A 125 15.45 4.30 -24.01
C ASP A 125 15.06 5.13 -22.78
N MET A 126 13.90 4.83 -22.20
CA MET A 126 13.39 5.55 -21.02
C MET A 126 14.11 5.15 -19.71
N ALA A 127 14.54 3.91 -19.55
CA ALA A 127 15.09 3.42 -18.29
C ALA A 127 16.30 4.22 -17.77
N PRO A 128 17.34 4.54 -18.56
CA PRO A 128 18.45 5.37 -18.10
C PRO A 128 18.01 6.81 -17.78
N LEU A 129 17.12 7.39 -18.57
CA LEU A 129 16.63 8.76 -18.37
C LEU A 129 15.77 8.87 -17.10
N LEU A 130 14.98 7.86 -16.79
CA LEU A 130 14.22 7.77 -15.53
C LEU A 130 15.17 7.67 -14.32
N SER A 131 16.27 6.90 -14.43
CA SER A 131 17.26 6.81 -13.38
C SER A 131 17.90 8.18 -13.12
N GLU A 132 18.26 8.92 -14.16
CA GLU A 132 18.76 10.28 -14.07
C GLU A 132 17.72 11.25 -13.46
N PHE A 133 16.47 11.16 -13.89
CA PHE A 133 15.40 11.99 -13.37
C PHE A 133 15.22 11.83 -11.85
N TYR A 134 15.11 10.60 -11.36
CA TYR A 134 14.92 10.36 -9.93
C TYR A 134 16.19 10.51 -9.08
N ALA A 135 17.37 10.71 -9.70
CA ALA A 135 18.60 11.06 -9.01
C ALA A 135 18.76 12.57 -8.77
N ARG A 136 17.82 13.41 -9.24
CA ARG A 136 17.84 14.86 -9.04
C ARG A 136 17.70 15.21 -7.56
N GLN A 137 18.34 16.31 -7.15
CA GLN A 137 18.27 16.83 -5.78
C GLN A 137 16.91 17.46 -5.45
N GLU A 138 16.21 17.96 -6.47
CA GLU A 138 14.89 18.57 -6.35
C GLU A 138 13.95 18.01 -7.42
N ILE A 139 12.76 17.57 -7.00
CA ILE A 139 11.70 17.06 -7.88
C ILE A 139 10.38 17.68 -7.40
N PRO A 140 10.10 18.94 -7.75
CA PRO A 140 8.89 19.63 -7.32
C PRO A 140 7.65 19.06 -8.01
N VAL A 141 6.60 18.76 -7.25
CA VAL A 141 5.31 18.26 -7.75
C VAL A 141 4.19 19.11 -7.19
N LEU A 142 3.40 19.69 -8.07
CA LEU A 142 2.15 20.34 -7.70
C LEU A 142 1.13 19.27 -7.33
N ARG A 143 0.59 19.36 -6.11
CA ARG A 143 -0.46 18.45 -5.62
C ARG A 143 -1.62 19.19 -5.01
N LYS A 144 -2.81 18.61 -5.13
CA LYS A 144 -4.00 19.09 -4.43
C LYS A 144 -3.97 18.61 -2.97
N THR A 145 -4.22 19.51 -2.06
CA THR A 145 -4.38 19.23 -0.62
C THR A 145 -5.77 19.69 -0.16
N LYS A 146 -6.16 19.31 1.05
CA LYS A 146 -7.42 19.79 1.65
C LYS A 146 -7.48 21.33 1.80
N ARG A 147 -6.32 22.00 1.78
CA ARG A 147 -6.17 23.46 1.96
C ARG A 147 -5.95 24.21 0.65
N GLY A 148 -5.98 23.53 -0.50
CA GLY A 148 -5.71 24.08 -1.82
C GLY A 148 -4.57 23.34 -2.52
N GLU A 149 -4.00 23.96 -3.54
CA GLU A 149 -2.85 23.44 -4.27
C GLU A 149 -1.54 23.85 -3.57
N GLY A 150 -0.55 22.98 -3.63
CA GLY A 150 0.78 23.26 -3.07
C GLY A 150 1.85 22.44 -3.78
N VAL A 151 3.05 23.01 -3.85
CA VAL A 151 4.22 22.32 -4.39
C VAL A 151 4.89 21.52 -3.28
N LEU A 152 5.21 20.26 -3.57
CA LEU A 152 5.99 19.39 -2.71
C LEU A 152 7.23 18.94 -3.48
N ASP A 153 8.41 19.17 -2.94
CA ASP A 153 9.59 18.48 -3.41
C ASP A 153 9.59 17.04 -2.91
N ILE A 154 9.54 16.07 -3.83
CA ILE A 154 9.52 14.66 -3.46
C ILE A 154 10.91 14.04 -3.34
N ALA A 155 11.97 14.68 -3.83
CA ALA A 155 13.33 14.13 -3.81
C ALA A 155 13.81 13.72 -2.41
N PRO A 156 13.62 14.50 -1.33
CA PRO A 156 14.03 14.11 0.02
C PRO A 156 13.18 12.98 0.62
N HIS A 157 12.06 12.63 -0.01
CA HIS A 157 11.07 11.68 0.48
C HIS A 157 11.00 10.40 -0.32
N ILE A 158 11.95 10.22 -1.24
CA ILE A 158 12.16 8.99 -2.01
C ILE A 158 13.61 8.54 -1.86
N SER A 159 13.84 7.25 -1.82
CA SER A 159 15.18 6.66 -1.72
C SER A 159 15.21 5.27 -2.35
N ASP A 160 16.41 4.69 -2.43
CA ASP A 160 16.63 3.34 -2.96
C ASP A 160 15.93 3.13 -4.31
N VAL A 161 16.02 4.16 -5.17
CA VAL A 161 15.37 4.14 -6.49
C VAL A 161 16.19 3.27 -7.44
N THR A 162 15.52 2.30 -8.04
CA THR A 162 16.09 1.46 -9.10
C THR A 162 15.15 1.41 -10.28
N VAL A 163 15.72 1.50 -11.47
CA VAL A 163 14.99 1.43 -12.75
C VAL A 163 15.60 0.32 -13.58
N GLN A 164 14.76 -0.62 -14.01
CA GLN A 164 15.21 -1.78 -14.78
C GLN A 164 14.25 -2.08 -15.93
N MET A 165 14.77 -2.56 -17.04
CA MET A 165 13.96 -3.09 -18.12
C MET A 165 13.40 -4.46 -17.77
N ARG A 166 12.14 -4.67 -18.13
CA ARG A 166 11.48 -5.97 -18.09
C ARG A 166 10.65 -6.13 -19.37
N GLU A 167 11.16 -6.90 -20.30
CA GLU A 167 10.57 -7.06 -21.63
C GLU A 167 10.43 -5.69 -22.33
N LYS A 168 9.22 -5.20 -22.54
CA LYS A 168 8.92 -3.89 -23.14
C LYS A 168 8.64 -2.79 -22.12
N ASP A 169 8.45 -3.16 -20.84
CA ASP A 169 8.06 -2.26 -19.77
C ASP A 169 9.26 -1.87 -18.90
N VAL A 170 9.14 -0.79 -18.18
CA VAL A 170 10.12 -0.36 -17.19
C VAL A 170 9.63 -0.66 -15.79
N VAL A 171 10.44 -1.32 -14.98
CA VAL A 171 10.17 -1.54 -13.56
C VAL A 171 10.90 -0.49 -12.75
N LEU A 172 10.13 0.34 -12.08
CA LEU A 172 10.61 1.35 -11.11
C LEU A 172 10.39 0.83 -9.70
N ARG A 173 11.45 0.69 -8.91
CA ARG A 173 11.33 0.44 -7.47
C ARG A 173 11.81 1.65 -6.71
N ALA A 174 11.15 1.96 -5.60
CA ALA A 174 11.54 3.04 -4.71
C ALA A 174 11.08 2.76 -3.28
N VAL A 175 11.75 3.37 -2.32
CA VAL A 175 11.26 3.53 -0.95
C VAL A 175 10.74 4.94 -0.83
N ILE A 176 9.49 5.08 -0.38
CA ILE A 176 8.79 6.37 -0.28
C ILE A 176 8.32 6.63 1.14
N SER A 177 8.31 7.90 1.57
CA SER A 177 7.78 8.31 2.86
C SER A 177 6.25 8.16 2.89
N VAL A 178 5.72 7.62 4.00
CA VAL A 178 4.26 7.53 4.24
C VAL A 178 3.80 8.36 5.41
N ASN A 179 4.70 9.16 5.98
CA ASN A 179 4.41 10.03 7.11
C ASN A 179 5.17 11.35 6.97
N GLU A 180 4.44 12.46 6.94
CA GLU A 180 4.89 13.86 6.97
C GLU A 180 6.10 14.21 6.08
N PRO A 181 5.92 14.26 4.77
CA PRO A 181 4.68 14.12 4.01
C PRO A 181 4.40 12.66 3.61
N THR A 182 3.14 12.35 3.39
CA THR A 182 2.78 11.08 2.73
C THR A 182 3.00 11.21 1.23
N ILE A 183 3.83 10.36 0.67
CA ILE A 183 4.02 10.18 -0.77
C ILE A 183 3.13 9.03 -1.24
N ASN A 184 2.18 9.34 -2.13
CA ASN A 184 1.47 8.31 -2.88
C ASN A 184 2.35 7.89 -4.07
N PRO A 185 2.47 6.59 -4.43
CA PRO A 185 3.20 6.15 -5.61
C PRO A 185 2.84 6.89 -6.91
N ASP A 186 1.57 7.30 -7.06
CA ASP A 186 1.12 8.11 -8.21
C ASP A 186 1.86 9.45 -8.35
N LEU A 187 2.43 10.00 -7.26
CA LEU A 187 3.24 11.22 -7.33
C LEU A 187 4.56 11.01 -8.07
N LEU A 188 5.07 9.79 -8.14
CA LEU A 188 6.25 9.48 -8.95
C LEU A 188 5.94 9.75 -10.43
N VAL A 189 4.81 9.23 -10.92
CA VAL A 189 4.37 9.48 -12.31
C VAL A 189 3.95 10.94 -12.52
N ALA A 190 3.28 11.55 -11.55
CA ALA A 190 2.92 12.96 -11.62
C ALA A 190 4.15 13.88 -11.73
N ALA A 191 5.25 13.51 -11.05
CA ALA A 191 6.53 14.19 -11.15
C ALA A 191 7.08 14.17 -12.59
N LEU A 192 7.04 13.02 -13.25
CA LEU A 192 7.43 12.89 -14.66
C LEU A 192 6.56 13.78 -15.55
N ARG A 193 5.24 13.66 -15.42
CA ARG A 193 4.29 14.45 -16.24
C ARG A 193 4.46 15.94 -16.09
N GLN A 194 4.91 16.42 -14.93
CA GLN A 194 5.08 17.86 -14.67
C GLN A 194 6.48 18.38 -15.03
N ASN A 195 7.54 17.57 -14.87
CA ASN A 195 8.92 18.05 -15.00
C ASN A 195 9.68 17.45 -16.18
N ALA A 196 9.19 16.37 -16.77
CA ALA A 196 9.79 15.66 -17.92
C ALA A 196 8.71 14.85 -18.64
N PRO A 197 7.72 15.51 -19.27
CA PRO A 197 6.56 14.83 -19.86
C PRO A 197 6.93 13.80 -20.95
N GLU A 198 8.08 13.98 -21.59
CA GLU A 198 8.64 13.04 -22.57
C GLU A 198 9.05 11.68 -21.95
N LEU A 199 9.27 11.65 -20.63
CA LEU A 199 9.59 10.42 -19.87
C LEU A 199 8.36 9.78 -19.24
N ALA A 200 7.20 10.43 -19.28
CA ALA A 200 6.01 9.93 -18.62
C ALA A 200 5.48 8.67 -19.31
N PRO A 201 5.16 7.61 -18.55
CA PRO A 201 4.54 6.43 -19.13
C PRO A 201 3.09 6.69 -19.54
N ASP A 202 2.61 5.93 -20.53
CA ASP A 202 1.21 5.92 -20.92
C ASP A 202 0.35 5.36 -19.81
N PHE A 203 0.82 4.28 -19.17
CA PHE A 203 0.15 3.68 -18.03
C PHE A 203 1.16 3.26 -16.94
N ALA A 204 0.70 3.22 -15.68
CA ALA A 204 1.50 2.77 -14.54
C ALA A 204 0.67 1.94 -13.58
N LYS A 205 1.24 0.82 -13.11
CA LYS A 205 0.66 -0.06 -12.08
C LYS A 205 1.60 -0.12 -10.91
N PHE A 206 1.11 0.15 -9.70
CA PHE A 206 1.93 0.08 -8.49
C PHE A 206 1.53 -1.09 -7.58
N THR A 207 2.55 -1.71 -7.00
CA THR A 207 2.43 -2.73 -5.97
C THR A 207 3.22 -2.30 -4.74
N ARG A 208 2.60 -2.32 -3.56
CA ARG A 208 3.29 -2.18 -2.28
C ARG A 208 3.96 -3.49 -1.92
N LEU A 209 5.25 -3.46 -1.66
CA LEU A 209 6.06 -4.64 -1.40
C LEU A 209 6.35 -4.84 0.09
N GLU A 210 6.68 -3.75 0.81
CA GLU A 210 7.05 -3.85 2.23
C GLU A 210 6.89 -2.50 2.94
N VAL A 211 6.65 -2.54 4.24
CA VAL A 211 6.56 -1.37 5.12
C VAL A 211 7.67 -1.38 6.17
N TYR A 212 8.22 -0.20 6.45
CA TYR A 212 9.36 -0.05 7.36
C TYR A 212 9.09 1.03 8.41
N ASP A 213 9.79 0.92 9.53
CA ASP A 213 9.85 1.94 10.57
C ASP A 213 10.90 3.03 10.27
N GLU A 214 11.17 3.89 11.25
CA GLU A 214 12.14 4.99 11.13
C GLU A 214 13.59 4.51 10.93
N ASN A 215 13.92 3.30 11.37
CA ASN A 215 15.24 2.70 11.23
C ASN A 215 15.40 1.83 9.99
N MET A 216 14.42 1.84 9.09
CA MET A 216 14.34 0.96 7.91
C MET A 216 14.27 -0.54 8.26
N GLU A 217 13.82 -0.86 9.49
CA GLU A 217 13.50 -2.23 9.86
C GLU A 217 12.09 -2.58 9.40
N ILE A 218 11.91 -3.84 8.97
CA ILE A 218 10.60 -4.34 8.53
C ILE A 218 9.59 -4.15 9.68
N PHE A 219 8.51 -3.45 9.37
CA PHE A 219 7.46 -3.19 10.34
C PHE A 219 6.47 -4.34 10.39
N ARG A 220 6.28 -4.89 11.62
CA ARG A 220 5.28 -5.92 11.92
C ARG A 220 4.55 -5.61 13.23
#